data_363676fee8bc899502b50ee627a3c13a
#
_entry.id   363676fee8bc899502b50ee627a3c13a
#
_cell.length_a   1.000
_cell.length_b   1.000
_cell.length_c   1.000
_cell.angle_alpha   90.00
_cell.angle_beta   90.00
_cell.angle_gamma   90.00
#
_symmetry.space_group_name_H-M   'P 1'
#
loop_
_entity.id
_entity.type
_entity.pdbx_description
1 polymer ?
#
loop_
_entity_poly.entity_id
_entity_poly.type
_entity_poly.pdbx_seq_one_letter_code
_entity_poly.pdbx_strand_id
1 'polypeptide(L)'
;MIKEKSNPWARAKYLYLLPVAAICMIACTQSPKSADKAEPEVKFTKVEVEEEIVEQQIFQVVEDMPEFPGGMAECMKWLGKNVKYPTIAQENGIQGRVIVQFVVTKEGNIEEPVVANGVDPYLDAEALRVIKAMPKWKPGKQRGKEVNVKYTLPIHFKLQ
;
A
#
# COMPACT_ATOMS: atom_id res chain seq x y z
N MET A 1 -1.10 -32.21 34.91
CA MET A 1 -2.39 -31.56 34.65
C MET A 1 -2.12 -30.24 33.93
N ILE A 2 -2.09 -30.24 32.61
CA ILE A 2 -1.85 -29.07 31.77
C ILE A 2 -3.21 -28.64 31.23
N LYS A 3 -3.67 -27.47 31.67
CA LYS A 3 -4.92 -26.83 31.20
C LYS A 3 -4.65 -26.16 29.85
N GLU A 4 -5.14 -26.76 28.80
CA GLU A 4 -5.23 -26.17 27.47
C GLU A 4 -6.21 -25.00 27.48
N LYS A 5 -5.72 -23.79 27.24
CA LYS A 5 -6.56 -22.59 26.97
C LYS A 5 -7.05 -22.65 25.53
N SER A 6 -8.27 -23.09 25.35
CA SER A 6 -8.97 -23.03 24.06
C SER A 6 -9.20 -21.58 23.62
N ASN A 7 -8.70 -21.27 22.44
CA ASN A 7 -8.77 -19.97 21.81
C ASN A 7 -10.18 -19.74 21.23
N PRO A 8 -10.98 -18.77 21.72
CA PRO A 8 -12.38 -18.60 21.31
C PRO A 8 -12.56 -18.01 19.89
N TRP A 9 -11.49 -17.63 19.24
CA TRP A 9 -11.55 -16.95 17.94
C TRP A 9 -11.55 -17.89 16.73
N ALA A 10 -11.41 -19.21 16.95
CA ALA A 10 -11.39 -20.19 15.86
C ALA A 10 -12.79 -20.58 15.34
N ARG A 11 -13.88 -20.13 15.98
CA ARG A 11 -15.25 -20.50 15.61
C ARG A 11 -16.02 -19.50 14.75
N ALA A 12 -15.43 -18.34 14.45
CA ALA A 12 -16.12 -17.29 13.69
C ALA A 12 -15.99 -17.39 12.16
N LYS A 13 -15.23 -18.36 11.64
CA LYS A 13 -14.97 -18.47 10.20
C LYS A 13 -15.91 -19.37 9.40
N TYR A 14 -16.87 -20.03 10.05
CA TYR A 14 -17.75 -20.99 9.37
C TYR A 14 -19.24 -20.64 9.36
N LEU A 15 -19.62 -19.40 9.67
CA LEU A 15 -21.04 -19.04 9.76
C LEU A 15 -21.59 -18.37 8.49
N TYR A 16 -20.87 -18.35 7.39
CA TYR A 16 -21.32 -17.75 6.12
C TYR A 16 -21.42 -18.73 4.95
N LEU A 17 -21.59 -20.03 5.24
CA LEU A 17 -21.79 -21.04 4.19
C LEU A 17 -23.05 -21.86 4.49
N LEU A 18 -24.24 -21.28 4.25
CA LEU A 18 -25.51 -21.99 4.05
C LEU A 18 -26.50 -21.09 3.33
N PRO A 19 -27.46 -21.64 2.59
CA PRO A 19 -27.37 -22.23 1.28
C PRO A 19 -28.28 -21.49 0.30
N VAL A 20 -27.78 -21.16 -0.85
CA VAL A 20 -28.63 -20.83 -2.00
C VAL A 20 -28.90 -22.12 -2.77
N ALA A 21 -29.73 -22.94 -2.20
CA ALA A 21 -30.25 -24.09 -2.92
C ALA A 21 -31.62 -24.47 -2.30
N ALA A 22 -32.65 -23.79 -2.73
CA ALA A 22 -34.02 -24.25 -2.76
C ALA A 22 -34.96 -23.09 -3.11
N ILE A 23 -35.11 -22.77 -4.38
CA ILE A 23 -36.38 -22.33 -4.98
C ILE A 23 -36.17 -22.51 -6.51
N CYS A 24 -36.32 -23.71 -6.94
CA CYS A 24 -36.61 -24.04 -8.32
C CYS A 24 -37.67 -25.13 -8.25
N MET A 25 -38.92 -24.77 -8.43
CA MET A 25 -40.10 -25.51 -8.87
C MET A 25 -41.34 -24.73 -8.46
N ILE A 26 -41.94 -24.05 -9.41
CA ILE A 26 -43.38 -24.03 -9.68
C ILE A 26 -43.53 -23.23 -10.98
N ALA A 27 -43.62 -24.02 -12.01
CA ALA A 27 -44.62 -24.08 -13.05
C ALA A 27 -45.12 -22.78 -13.69
N CYS A 28 -44.80 -22.69 -14.99
CA CYS A 28 -45.75 -22.57 -16.09
C CYS A 28 -47.00 -21.73 -15.87
N THR A 29 -47.14 -20.64 -16.58
CA THR A 29 -48.08 -20.35 -17.68
C THR A 29 -48.31 -18.85 -17.81
N GLN A 30 -48.37 -18.43 -19.10
CA GLN A 30 -48.99 -17.23 -19.64
C GLN A 30 -48.11 -15.96 -19.79
N SER A 31 -47.63 -15.79 -21.02
CA SER A 31 -47.61 -14.50 -21.69
C SER A 31 -49.04 -13.93 -21.87
N PRO A 32 -49.26 -12.60 -21.88
CA PRO A 32 -48.80 -11.78 -22.99
C PRO A 32 -48.51 -10.28 -22.68
N LYS A 33 -47.79 -9.66 -23.62
CA LYS A 33 -47.86 -8.28 -24.14
C LYS A 33 -47.46 -7.09 -23.30
N SER A 34 -46.40 -6.46 -23.83
CA SER A 34 -46.20 -5.02 -24.04
C SER A 34 -46.30 -4.09 -22.85
N ALA A 35 -45.14 -3.55 -22.46
CA ALA A 35 -44.91 -2.12 -22.25
C ALA A 35 -43.41 -1.85 -22.09
N ASP A 36 -42.91 -1.24 -23.11
CA ASP A 36 -41.82 -0.28 -23.17
C ASP A 36 -41.43 0.32 -21.80
N LYS A 37 -40.26 -0.01 -21.29
CA LYS A 37 -39.60 0.81 -20.31
C LYS A 37 -38.10 0.69 -20.52
N ALA A 38 -37.58 1.71 -21.16
CA ALA A 38 -36.16 1.92 -21.41
C ALA A 38 -35.34 1.70 -20.15
N GLU A 39 -34.53 0.68 -20.17
CA GLU A 39 -33.40 0.49 -19.29
C GLU A 39 -32.32 1.49 -19.72
N PRO A 40 -31.80 2.36 -18.87
CA PRO A 40 -30.67 3.18 -19.25
C PRO A 40 -29.47 2.27 -19.46
N GLU A 41 -29.11 1.98 -20.69
CA GLU A 41 -27.79 1.47 -21.04
C GLU A 41 -26.74 2.44 -20.51
N VAL A 42 -26.17 2.10 -19.38
CA VAL A 42 -24.92 2.71 -18.93
C VAL A 42 -23.85 2.20 -19.87
N LYS A 43 -23.62 2.95 -20.94
CA LYS A 43 -22.43 2.77 -21.78
C LYS A 43 -21.22 3.15 -20.95
N PHE A 44 -20.69 2.17 -20.20
CA PHE A 44 -19.33 2.26 -19.70
C PHE A 44 -18.40 2.26 -20.92
N THR A 45 -17.95 3.41 -21.29
CA THR A 45 -16.94 3.56 -22.33
C THR A 45 -15.67 2.87 -21.83
N LYS A 46 -15.21 1.90 -22.61
CA LYS A 46 -13.99 1.09 -22.36
C LYS A 46 -12.76 1.95 -21.97
N VAL A 47 -12.77 3.22 -22.35
CA VAL A 47 -11.73 4.20 -22.07
C VAL A 47 -11.69 4.62 -20.59
N GLU A 48 -12.86 4.81 -19.92
CA GLU A 48 -12.91 5.20 -18.50
C GLU A 48 -12.44 4.09 -17.57
N VAL A 49 -12.72 2.82 -17.92
CA VAL A 49 -12.29 1.66 -17.13
C VAL A 49 -10.78 1.44 -17.24
N GLU A 50 -10.19 1.72 -18.40
CA GLU A 50 -8.72 1.60 -18.58
C GLU A 50 -7.96 2.71 -17.83
N GLU A 51 -8.52 3.92 -17.73
CA GLU A 51 -7.91 5.01 -16.96
C GLU A 51 -8.00 4.76 -15.46
N GLU A 52 -9.11 4.26 -14.93
CA GLU A 52 -9.30 3.95 -13.51
C GLU A 52 -8.42 2.79 -13.05
N ILE A 53 -8.20 1.77 -13.91
CA ILE A 53 -7.31 0.64 -13.60
C ILE A 53 -5.84 1.11 -13.54
N VAL A 54 -5.44 2.03 -14.39
CA VAL A 54 -4.06 2.57 -14.41
C VAL A 54 -3.78 3.42 -13.16
N GLU A 55 -4.78 4.12 -12.62
CA GLU A 55 -4.61 4.94 -11.42
C GLU A 55 -4.32 4.13 -10.15
N GLN A 56 -4.73 2.87 -10.09
CA GLN A 56 -4.52 1.98 -8.94
C GLN A 56 -3.27 1.08 -9.10
N GLN A 57 -2.62 1.07 -10.27
CA GLN A 57 -1.41 0.27 -10.47
C GLN A 57 -0.21 0.90 -9.79
N ILE A 58 0.49 0.07 -8.98
CA ILE A 58 1.77 0.45 -8.37
C ILE A 58 2.89 -0.09 -9.26
N PHE A 59 3.67 0.81 -9.81
CA PHE A 59 4.79 0.48 -10.68
C PHE A 59 6.08 0.30 -9.86
N GLN A 60 6.93 -0.66 -10.22
CA GLN A 60 8.25 -0.84 -9.60
C GLN A 60 9.36 -0.16 -10.43
N VAL A 61 9.16 -0.09 -11.73
CA VAL A 61 10.09 0.56 -12.67
C VAL A 61 9.27 1.43 -13.62
N VAL A 62 9.65 2.68 -13.73
CA VAL A 62 9.02 3.69 -14.59
C VAL A 62 10.08 4.44 -15.38
N GLU A 63 9.67 5.17 -16.41
CA GLU A 63 10.57 5.98 -17.23
C GLU A 63 11.26 7.07 -16.41
N ASP A 64 10.47 7.81 -15.60
CA ASP A 64 10.98 8.81 -14.66
C ASP A 64 10.70 8.33 -13.23
N MET A 65 11.76 8.02 -12.47
CA MET A 65 11.66 7.62 -11.08
C MET A 65 11.25 8.78 -10.17
N PRO A 66 10.50 8.51 -9.08
CA PRO A 66 10.19 9.56 -8.10
C PRO A 66 11.44 10.12 -7.47
N GLU A 67 11.46 11.43 -7.23
CA GLU A 67 12.61 12.15 -6.72
C GLU A 67 12.25 12.99 -5.49
N PHE A 68 13.13 12.99 -4.49
CA PHE A 68 13.02 13.89 -3.33
C PHE A 68 13.16 15.37 -3.80
N PRO A 69 12.44 16.33 -3.20
CA PRO A 69 12.62 17.75 -3.50
C PRO A 69 14.08 18.19 -3.31
N GLY A 70 14.73 18.61 -4.39
CA GLY A 70 16.16 18.92 -4.40
C GLY A 70 17.10 17.74 -4.66
N GLY A 71 16.55 16.57 -5.00
CA GLY A 71 17.31 15.38 -5.37
C GLY A 71 17.81 14.55 -4.20
N MET A 72 18.52 13.47 -4.51
CA MET A 72 19.00 12.50 -3.51
C MET A 72 19.99 13.11 -2.51
N ALA A 73 20.79 14.10 -2.92
CA ALA A 73 21.72 14.79 -2.01
C ALA A 73 20.98 15.53 -0.88
N GLU A 74 19.88 16.22 -1.22
CA GLU A 74 19.05 16.90 -0.23
C GLU A 74 18.28 15.89 0.64
N CYS A 75 17.84 14.76 0.08
CA CYS A 75 17.26 13.67 0.84
C CYS A 75 18.21 13.17 1.94
N MET A 76 19.48 12.94 1.60
CA MET A 76 20.50 12.50 2.57
C MET A 76 20.77 13.55 3.65
N LYS A 77 20.81 14.82 3.30
CA LYS A 77 20.95 15.92 4.27
C LYS A 77 19.73 16.00 5.18
N TRP A 78 18.53 15.85 4.61
CA TRP A 78 17.29 15.87 5.37
C TRP A 78 17.22 14.71 6.36
N LEU A 79 17.59 13.50 5.91
CA LEU A 79 17.70 12.33 6.77
C LEU A 79 18.69 12.57 7.93
N GLY A 80 19.88 13.07 7.63
CA GLY A 80 20.89 13.35 8.66
C GLY A 80 20.45 14.36 9.71
N LYS A 81 19.51 15.27 9.38
CA LYS A 81 18.94 16.25 10.31
C LYS A 81 17.76 15.70 11.12
N ASN A 82 16.98 14.80 10.56
CA ASN A 82 15.70 14.35 11.12
C ASN A 82 15.77 12.96 11.76
N VAL A 83 16.76 12.14 11.40
CA VAL A 83 16.99 10.83 12.02
C VAL A 83 17.54 11.03 13.42
N LYS A 84 16.85 10.45 14.40
CA LYS A 84 17.30 10.40 15.79
C LYS A 84 17.77 9.01 16.10
N TYR A 85 19.00 8.89 16.59
CA TYR A 85 19.50 7.61 17.01
C TYR A 85 18.82 7.16 18.32
N PRO A 86 18.12 6.01 18.36
CA PRO A 86 17.50 5.56 19.61
C PRO A 86 18.57 5.27 20.67
N THR A 87 18.37 5.76 21.90
CA THR A 87 19.34 5.61 23.01
C THR A 87 19.66 4.16 23.29
N ILE A 88 18.65 3.28 23.27
CA ILE A 88 18.81 1.85 23.48
C ILE A 88 19.74 1.22 22.41
N ALA A 89 19.54 1.59 21.15
CA ALA A 89 20.40 1.09 20.07
C ALA A 89 21.83 1.66 20.17
N GLN A 90 21.96 2.90 20.64
CA GLN A 90 23.26 3.55 20.87
C GLN A 90 24.05 2.89 22.01
N GLU A 91 23.40 2.63 23.15
CA GLU A 91 23.99 1.96 24.30
C GLU A 91 24.44 0.52 24.00
N ASN A 92 23.68 -0.17 23.17
CA ASN A 92 24.00 -1.53 22.74
C ASN A 92 24.95 -1.59 21.53
N GLY A 93 25.39 -0.46 20.99
CA GLY A 93 26.29 -0.40 19.84
C GLY A 93 25.71 -0.94 18.55
N ILE A 94 24.35 -0.97 18.43
CA ILE A 94 23.66 -1.52 17.27
C ILE A 94 23.71 -0.50 16.12
N GLN A 95 24.34 -0.87 15.02
CA GLN A 95 24.45 -0.04 13.81
C GLN A 95 24.18 -0.90 12.58
N GLY A 96 23.80 -0.25 11.46
CA GLY A 96 23.56 -0.98 10.23
C GLY A 96 22.74 -0.18 9.20
N ARG A 97 22.29 -0.89 8.19
CA ARG A 97 21.49 -0.34 7.10
C ARG A 97 20.08 -0.91 7.12
N VAL A 98 19.09 -0.07 7.37
CA VAL A 98 17.68 -0.41 7.29
C VAL A 98 17.18 -0.06 5.87
N ILE A 99 16.54 -1.01 5.22
CA ILE A 99 15.95 -0.81 3.88
C ILE A 99 14.45 -0.65 4.05
N VAL A 100 13.92 0.52 3.70
CA VAL A 100 12.49 0.81 3.74
C VAL A 100 11.94 0.90 2.33
N GLN A 101 10.82 0.23 2.10
CA GLN A 101 10.02 0.35 0.88
C GLN A 101 8.77 1.16 1.18
N PHE A 102 8.38 2.01 0.26
CA PHE A 102 7.15 2.81 0.35
C PHE A 102 6.64 3.13 -1.06
N VAL A 103 5.40 3.55 -1.14
CA VAL A 103 4.79 3.99 -2.39
C VAL A 103 4.82 5.51 -2.43
N VAL A 104 5.34 6.06 -3.52
CA VAL A 104 5.18 7.49 -3.85
C VAL A 104 3.97 7.60 -4.75
N THR A 105 2.92 8.27 -4.28
CA THR A 105 1.70 8.45 -5.05
C THR A 105 1.88 9.45 -6.19
N LYS A 106 0.95 9.47 -7.14
CA LYS A 106 0.91 10.46 -8.22
C LYS A 106 0.87 11.92 -7.71
N GLU A 107 0.44 12.14 -6.47
CA GLU A 107 0.43 13.46 -5.80
C GLU A 107 1.74 13.74 -5.04
N GLY A 108 2.69 12.79 -5.03
CA GLY A 108 3.95 12.88 -4.33
C GLY A 108 3.89 12.55 -2.84
N ASN A 109 2.77 12.03 -2.34
CA ASN A 109 2.66 11.58 -0.95
C ASN A 109 3.36 10.23 -0.76
N ILE A 110 3.79 9.95 0.46
CA ILE A 110 4.38 8.67 0.84
C ILE A 110 3.30 7.83 1.52
N GLU A 111 3.07 6.63 1.00
CA GLU A 111 2.10 5.68 1.51
C GLU A 111 2.75 4.31 1.75
N GLU A 112 2.16 3.52 2.63
CA GLU A 112 2.55 2.14 2.94
C GLU A 112 4.05 1.94 3.22
N PRO A 113 4.70 2.71 4.11
CA PRO A 113 6.09 2.47 4.43
C PRO A 113 6.26 1.16 5.20
N VAL A 114 7.07 0.26 4.67
CA VAL A 114 7.37 -1.08 5.22
C VAL A 114 8.86 -1.29 5.27
N VAL A 115 9.36 -1.89 6.35
CA VAL A 115 10.75 -2.31 6.44
C VAL A 115 10.93 -3.60 5.63
N ALA A 116 11.69 -3.51 4.54
CA ALA A 116 12.00 -4.65 3.69
C ALA A 116 13.18 -5.48 4.25
N ASN A 117 14.15 -4.79 4.84
CA ASN A 117 15.27 -5.42 5.55
C ASN A 117 15.64 -4.55 6.75
N GLY A 118 15.36 -5.06 7.94
CA GLY A 118 15.64 -4.41 9.21
C GLY A 118 16.96 -4.87 9.82
N VAL A 119 17.39 -4.18 10.86
CA VAL A 119 18.57 -4.51 11.68
C VAL A 119 18.15 -4.75 13.12
N ASP A 120 17.34 -3.85 13.66
CA ASP A 120 16.89 -3.84 15.04
C ASP A 120 15.53 -3.14 15.15
N PRO A 121 14.60 -3.63 15.99
CA PRO A 121 13.27 -3.04 16.11
C PRO A 121 13.24 -1.54 16.40
N TYR A 122 14.22 -1.03 17.16
CA TYR A 122 14.30 0.39 17.49
C TYR A 122 14.77 1.22 16.29
N LEU A 123 15.76 0.72 15.54
CA LEU A 123 16.23 1.38 14.31
C LEU A 123 15.16 1.32 13.21
N ASP A 124 14.44 0.21 13.10
CA ASP A 124 13.38 0.00 12.13
C ASP A 124 12.19 0.95 12.40
N ALA A 125 11.79 1.09 13.67
CA ALA A 125 10.74 2.03 14.08
C ALA A 125 11.11 3.49 13.78
N GLU A 126 12.36 3.88 14.05
CA GLU A 126 12.86 5.21 13.73
C GLU A 126 12.91 5.46 12.22
N ALA A 127 13.35 4.48 11.44
CA ALA A 127 13.36 4.56 9.99
C ALA A 127 11.94 4.80 9.43
N LEU A 128 10.94 4.06 9.91
CA LEU A 128 9.54 4.25 9.52
C LEU A 128 9.01 5.63 9.94
N ARG A 129 9.36 6.10 11.15
CA ARG A 129 8.96 7.43 11.63
C ARG A 129 9.48 8.53 10.71
N VAL A 130 10.74 8.44 10.35
CA VAL A 130 11.40 9.46 9.51
C VAL A 130 10.81 9.46 8.11
N ILE A 131 10.58 8.30 7.48
CA ILE A 131 9.95 8.20 6.16
C ILE A 131 8.57 8.86 6.16
N LYS A 132 7.74 8.61 7.19
CA LYS A 132 6.41 9.23 7.34
C LYS A 132 6.45 10.74 7.51
N ALA A 133 7.56 11.29 7.99
CA ALA A 133 7.76 12.73 8.21
C ALA A 133 8.36 13.45 6.99
N MET A 134 8.68 12.74 5.92
CA MET A 134 9.26 13.34 4.71
C MET A 134 8.29 14.29 4.01
N PRO A 135 8.81 15.35 3.38
CA PRO A 135 8.01 16.23 2.53
C PRO A 135 7.54 15.50 1.27
N LYS A 136 6.63 16.12 0.54
CA LYS A 136 6.14 15.59 -0.73
C LYS A 136 7.28 15.41 -1.73
N TRP A 137 7.29 14.25 -2.39
CA TRP A 137 8.22 13.92 -3.45
C TRP A 137 7.69 14.37 -4.82
N LYS A 138 8.57 14.46 -5.79
CA LYS A 138 8.17 14.53 -7.20
C LYS A 138 7.67 13.13 -7.59
N PRO A 139 6.45 12.99 -8.14
CA PRO A 139 5.93 11.68 -8.55
C PRO A 139 6.71 11.12 -9.72
N GLY A 140 6.74 9.80 -9.81
CA GLY A 140 7.27 9.13 -11.00
C GLY A 140 6.33 9.25 -12.19
N LYS A 141 6.87 9.16 -13.40
CA LYS A 141 6.10 9.26 -14.64
C LYS A 141 6.29 8.04 -15.52
N GLN A 142 5.19 7.63 -16.13
CA GLN A 142 5.14 6.59 -17.15
C GLN A 142 4.35 7.11 -18.34
N ARG A 143 4.95 7.12 -19.52
CA ARG A 143 4.34 7.65 -20.75
C ARG A 143 3.79 9.09 -20.57
N GLY A 144 4.53 9.92 -19.80
CA GLY A 144 4.16 11.31 -19.51
C GLY A 144 3.04 11.50 -18.48
N LYS A 145 2.45 10.42 -17.95
CA LYS A 145 1.43 10.47 -16.88
C LYS A 145 2.08 10.19 -15.52
N GLU A 146 1.65 10.90 -14.47
CA GLU A 146 2.06 10.66 -13.10
C GLU A 146 1.42 9.36 -12.58
N VAL A 147 2.24 8.50 -11.97
CA VAL A 147 1.82 7.17 -11.52
C VAL A 147 2.33 6.87 -10.12
N ASN A 148 1.67 5.93 -9.44
CA ASN A 148 2.11 5.43 -8.15
C ASN A 148 3.33 4.52 -8.33
N VAL A 149 4.42 4.82 -7.65
CA VAL A 149 5.69 4.09 -7.81
C VAL A 149 6.17 3.56 -6.48
N LYS A 150 6.51 2.29 -6.43
CA LYS A 150 7.15 1.66 -5.28
C LYS A 150 8.63 2.02 -5.26
N TYR A 151 9.04 2.70 -4.21
CA TYR A 151 10.41 3.15 -4.03
C TYR A 151 11.09 2.44 -2.87
N THR A 152 12.40 2.23 -2.97
CA THR A 152 13.20 1.59 -1.93
C THR A 152 14.33 2.52 -1.52
N LEU A 153 14.38 2.87 -0.22
CA LEU A 153 15.36 3.79 0.32
C LEU A 153 16.19 3.11 1.43
N PRO A 154 17.52 3.01 1.28
CA PRO A 154 18.40 2.55 2.35
C PRO A 154 18.71 3.70 3.31
N ILE A 155 18.52 3.49 4.62
CA ILE A 155 18.87 4.41 5.70
C ILE A 155 20.03 3.80 6.46
N HIS A 156 21.14 4.53 6.55
CA HIS A 156 22.34 4.08 7.26
C HIS A 156 22.37 4.67 8.67
N PHE A 157 22.35 3.80 9.67
CA PHE A 157 22.58 4.14 11.06
C PHE A 157 24.03 3.81 11.43
N LYS A 158 24.80 4.84 11.74
CA LYS A 158 26.19 4.72 12.12
C LYS A 158 26.46 5.50 13.39
N LEU A 159 27.13 4.86 14.35
CA LEU A 159 27.61 5.51 15.57
C LEU A 159 28.82 6.37 15.23
N GLN A 160 28.88 7.56 15.80
CA GLN A 160 30.02 8.47 15.70
C GLN A 160 31.00 8.22 16.83
#